data_b5b1dc9161f865e8b3e120a9e5d569ad
#
_entry.id   b5b1dc9161f865e8b3e120a9e5d569ad
#
_cell.length_a   1.000
_cell.length_b   1.000
_cell.length_c   1.000
_cell.angle_alpha   90.00
_cell.angle_beta   90.00
_cell.angle_gamma   90.00
#
_symmetry.space_group_name_H-M   'P 1'
#
loop_
_entity.id
_entity.type
_entity.pdbx_description
1 polymer ?
#
loop_
_entity_poly.entity_id
_entity_poly.type
_entity_poly.pdbx_seq_one_letter_code
_entity_poly.pdbx_strand_id
1 'polypeptide(L)'
;MGINNNHLTTLMAWFSPGFPVGGFAYSHGLETAIESGIVDDKSSLTEWLKGALFFGSPNNDALILKEIYEATIKRDCVSLKDVSNLALTLNVASELTDESIVQGNAFWRVIRSAWPHNDFSSLQKHLPKNKIVYPVAVAIAAAKHDIPILESLLAYLQAFVMNGVSAGIRLGLIGQTDGQVIIEELQSSIFQSANRSIVSSIDQLGTATLMIDLMSIKHETQTTRLFRS
;
A
#
# COMPACT_ATOMS: atom_id res chain seq x y z
N MET A 1 1.46 23.70 4.05
CA MET A 1 2.05 23.50 5.38
C MET A 1 3.00 22.32 5.28
N GLY A 2 4.27 22.45 5.68
CA GLY A 2 5.20 21.33 5.68
C GLY A 2 4.92 20.36 6.84
N ILE A 3 5.49 19.14 6.74
CA ILE A 3 5.42 18.13 7.79
C ILE A 3 6.03 18.69 9.09
N ASN A 4 5.35 18.50 10.20
CA ASN A 4 5.93 18.80 11.51
C ASN A 4 6.58 17.55 12.13
N ASN A 5 7.39 17.71 13.17
CA ASN A 5 8.12 16.61 13.79
C ASN A 5 7.19 15.51 14.33
N ASN A 6 6.00 15.86 14.82
CA ASN A 6 5.03 14.88 15.31
C ASN A 6 4.45 14.03 14.15
N HIS A 7 4.15 14.64 13.01
CA HIS A 7 3.66 13.90 11.84
C HIS A 7 4.72 12.94 11.32
N LEU A 8 5.98 13.39 11.22
CA LEU A 8 7.08 12.55 10.78
C LEU A 8 7.25 11.32 11.69
N THR A 9 7.33 11.52 13.00
CA THR A 9 7.48 10.41 13.96
C THR A 9 6.28 9.47 13.96
N THR A 10 5.07 9.99 13.73
CA THR A 10 3.86 9.19 13.59
C THR A 10 3.91 8.31 12.33
N LEU A 11 4.26 8.87 11.16
CA LEU A 11 4.42 8.10 9.93
C LEU A 11 5.52 7.04 10.06
N MET A 12 6.65 7.39 10.67
CA MET A 12 7.73 6.43 10.96
C MET A 12 7.25 5.27 11.83
N ALA A 13 6.37 5.52 12.81
CA ALA A 13 5.78 4.47 13.64
C ALA A 13 4.79 3.61 12.84
N TRP A 14 3.87 4.23 12.10
CA TRP A 14 2.81 3.52 11.35
C TRP A 14 3.34 2.63 10.23
N PHE A 15 4.42 3.04 9.59
CA PHE A 15 5.04 2.31 8.48
C PHE A 15 6.33 1.57 8.87
N SER A 16 6.62 1.50 10.17
CA SER A 16 7.74 0.69 10.64
C SER A 16 7.48 -0.81 10.48
N PRO A 17 8.52 -1.62 10.30
CA PRO A 17 8.39 -3.08 10.31
C PRO A 17 7.79 -3.66 11.61
N GLY A 18 7.85 -2.90 12.70
CA GLY A 18 7.26 -3.27 14.00
C GLY A 18 5.77 -2.95 14.13
N PHE A 19 5.17 -2.22 13.19
CA PHE A 19 3.73 -1.95 13.23
C PHE A 19 2.94 -3.23 12.88
N PRO A 20 1.97 -3.66 13.69
CA PRO A 20 1.42 -5.02 13.62
C PRO A 20 0.35 -5.19 12.52
N VAL A 21 0.66 -4.89 11.27
CA VAL A 21 -0.17 -5.17 10.08
C VAL A 21 0.20 -6.48 9.39
N GLY A 22 1.42 -6.99 9.62
CA GLY A 22 1.88 -8.25 9.05
C GLY A 22 2.34 -8.16 7.58
N GLY A 23 2.65 -6.97 7.08
CA GLY A 23 3.04 -6.72 5.68
C GLY A 23 4.22 -7.57 5.18
N PHE A 24 5.13 -7.97 6.08
CA PHE A 24 6.28 -8.82 5.75
C PHE A 24 5.91 -10.21 5.21
N ALA A 25 4.66 -10.64 5.36
CA ALA A 25 4.20 -11.96 4.92
C ALA A 25 3.76 -11.99 3.44
N TYR A 26 3.89 -10.90 2.72
CA TYR A 26 3.33 -10.72 1.38
C TYR A 26 4.38 -10.27 0.39
N SER A 27 4.33 -10.81 -0.84
CA SER A 27 5.30 -10.54 -1.90
C SER A 27 4.71 -9.86 -3.14
N HIS A 28 3.39 -9.75 -3.23
CA HIS A 28 2.69 -9.18 -4.41
C HIS A 28 3.07 -9.88 -5.72
N GLY A 29 3.06 -11.22 -5.72
CA GLY A 29 3.42 -12.04 -6.88
C GLY A 29 4.93 -12.10 -7.17
N LEU A 30 5.76 -11.41 -6.40
CA LEU A 30 7.22 -11.38 -6.62
C LEU A 30 7.86 -12.76 -6.42
N GLU A 31 7.38 -13.56 -5.44
CA GLU A 31 7.88 -14.92 -5.24
C GLU A 31 7.72 -15.76 -6.51
N THR A 32 6.53 -15.77 -7.11
CA THR A 32 6.26 -16.48 -8.36
C THR A 32 7.07 -15.91 -9.54
N ALA A 33 7.27 -14.59 -9.58
CA ALA A 33 8.05 -13.95 -10.63
C ALA A 33 9.53 -14.37 -10.56
N ILE A 34 10.10 -14.49 -9.37
CA ILE A 34 11.47 -14.96 -9.14
C ILE A 34 11.59 -16.44 -9.50
N GLU A 35 10.69 -17.30 -9.03
CA GLU A 35 10.71 -18.73 -9.39
C GLU A 35 10.54 -18.97 -10.88
N SER A 36 9.81 -18.10 -11.57
CA SER A 36 9.61 -18.19 -13.03
C SER A 36 10.77 -17.57 -13.83
N GLY A 37 11.80 -17.01 -13.20
CA GLY A 37 12.93 -16.35 -13.85
C GLY A 37 12.57 -15.05 -14.57
N ILE A 38 11.44 -14.42 -14.21
CA ILE A 38 11.03 -13.10 -14.75
C ILE A 38 11.75 -11.99 -14.01
N VAL A 39 11.98 -12.18 -12.72
CA VAL A 39 12.79 -11.32 -11.87
C VAL A 39 13.96 -12.17 -11.38
N ASP A 40 15.17 -11.89 -11.87
CA ASP A 40 16.34 -12.75 -11.67
C ASP A 40 17.58 -12.00 -11.14
N ASP A 41 17.50 -10.65 -11.09
CA ASP A 41 18.58 -9.81 -10.57
C ASP A 41 18.07 -8.51 -9.94
N LYS A 42 19.02 -7.65 -9.50
CA LYS A 42 18.75 -6.34 -8.94
C LYS A 42 18.01 -5.43 -9.92
N SER A 43 18.41 -5.44 -11.20
CA SER A 43 17.84 -4.55 -12.23
C SER A 43 16.38 -4.89 -12.52
N SER A 44 16.10 -6.17 -12.72
CA SER A 44 14.73 -6.67 -12.96
C SER A 44 13.82 -6.45 -11.76
N LEU A 45 14.32 -6.56 -10.51
CA LEU A 45 13.57 -6.22 -9.31
C LEU A 45 13.26 -4.71 -9.23
N THR A 46 14.23 -3.86 -9.58
CA THR A 46 14.04 -2.40 -9.61
C THR A 46 12.92 -2.02 -10.59
N GLU A 47 12.98 -2.57 -11.82
CA GLU A 47 11.95 -2.31 -12.84
C GLU A 47 10.58 -2.91 -12.47
N TRP A 48 10.54 -4.06 -11.80
CA TRP A 48 9.31 -4.65 -11.26
C TRP A 48 8.62 -3.72 -10.27
N LEU A 49 9.36 -3.24 -9.27
CA LEU A 49 8.83 -2.34 -8.25
C LEU A 49 8.43 -0.99 -8.83
N LYS A 50 9.21 -0.46 -9.76
CA LYS A 50 8.91 0.78 -10.48
C LYS A 50 7.64 0.65 -11.32
N GLY A 51 7.49 -0.46 -12.05
CA GLY A 51 6.28 -0.76 -12.82
C GLY A 51 5.04 -0.82 -11.91
N ALA A 52 5.16 -1.47 -10.75
CA ALA A 52 4.09 -1.54 -9.77
C ALA A 52 3.68 -0.15 -9.24
N LEU A 53 4.66 0.72 -8.92
CA LEU A 53 4.42 2.07 -8.43
C LEU A 53 3.60 2.94 -9.39
N PHE A 54 3.82 2.81 -10.70
CA PHE A 54 3.18 3.67 -11.68
C PHE A 54 1.91 3.09 -12.31
N PHE A 55 1.80 1.76 -12.37
CA PHE A 55 0.78 1.09 -13.18
C PHE A 55 0.10 -0.09 -12.48
N GLY A 56 0.52 -0.44 -11.27
CA GLY A 56 0.02 -1.58 -10.51
C GLY A 56 -0.89 -1.19 -9.34
N SER A 57 -1.12 -2.15 -8.45
CA SER A 57 -1.96 -1.98 -7.26
C SER A 57 -1.53 -0.81 -6.35
N PRO A 58 -0.23 -0.50 -6.14
CA PRO A 58 0.15 0.66 -5.33
C PRO A 58 -0.30 2.01 -5.91
N ASN A 59 -0.40 2.13 -7.25
CA ASN A 59 -0.96 3.32 -7.88
C ASN A 59 -2.46 3.47 -7.57
N ASN A 60 -3.22 2.37 -7.64
CA ASN A 60 -4.63 2.37 -7.24
C ASN A 60 -4.80 2.70 -5.76
N ASP A 61 -3.98 2.10 -4.90
CA ASP A 61 -3.99 2.37 -3.47
C ASP A 61 -3.74 3.84 -3.15
N ALA A 62 -2.79 4.47 -3.86
CA ALA A 62 -2.48 5.89 -3.69
C ALA A 62 -3.67 6.79 -4.10
N LEU A 63 -4.38 6.45 -5.19
CA LEU A 63 -5.60 7.16 -5.59
C LEU A 63 -6.73 6.98 -4.57
N ILE A 64 -6.97 5.75 -4.11
CA ILE A 64 -7.95 5.46 -3.06
C ILE A 64 -7.62 6.21 -1.76
N LEU A 65 -6.34 6.20 -1.35
CA LEU A 65 -5.88 6.91 -0.17
C LEU A 65 -6.19 8.40 -0.28
N LYS A 66 -5.87 9.03 -1.41
CA LYS A 66 -6.16 10.45 -1.67
C LYS A 66 -7.66 10.73 -1.63
N GLU A 67 -8.50 9.98 -2.30
CA GLU A 67 -9.95 10.20 -2.35
C GLU A 67 -10.60 10.03 -0.97
N ILE A 68 -10.24 8.99 -0.24
CA ILE A 68 -10.72 8.75 1.14
C ILE A 68 -10.25 9.85 2.10
N TYR A 69 -8.99 10.30 1.96
CA TYR A 69 -8.47 11.41 2.75
C TYR A 69 -9.31 12.68 2.54
N GLU A 70 -9.56 13.06 1.28
CA GLU A 70 -10.37 14.23 0.95
C GLU A 70 -11.82 14.10 1.44
N ALA A 71 -12.46 12.94 1.21
CA ALA A 71 -13.80 12.68 1.72
C ALA A 71 -13.88 12.80 3.25
N THR A 72 -12.84 12.32 3.95
CA THR A 72 -12.75 12.41 5.41
C THR A 72 -12.63 13.86 5.90
N ILE A 73 -11.79 14.69 5.24
CA ILE A 73 -11.64 16.11 5.55
C ILE A 73 -12.95 16.86 5.27
N LYS A 74 -13.58 16.61 4.13
CA LYS A 74 -14.85 17.24 3.71
C LYS A 74 -16.07 16.73 4.49
N ARG A 75 -15.92 15.69 5.31
CA ARG A 75 -17.00 14.95 5.99
C ARG A 75 -18.05 14.40 5.03
N ASP A 76 -17.62 14.03 3.83
CA ASP A 76 -18.47 13.44 2.79
C ASP A 76 -18.61 11.93 3.03
N CYS A 77 -19.64 11.57 3.78
CA CYS A 77 -19.92 10.17 4.12
C CYS A 77 -20.38 9.32 2.92
N VAL A 78 -20.92 9.95 1.86
CA VAL A 78 -21.32 9.24 0.63
C VAL A 78 -20.08 8.81 -0.12
N SER A 79 -19.21 9.73 -0.47
CA SER A 79 -17.95 9.42 -1.15
C SER A 79 -17.08 8.47 -0.31
N LEU A 80 -17.00 8.66 1.01
CA LEU A 80 -16.29 7.75 1.90
C LEU A 80 -16.76 6.30 1.75
N LYS A 81 -18.08 6.08 1.74
CA LYS A 81 -18.70 4.75 1.60
C LYS A 81 -18.44 4.18 0.21
N ASP A 82 -18.71 4.96 -0.84
CA ASP A 82 -18.67 4.49 -2.23
C ASP A 82 -17.23 4.14 -2.64
N VAL A 83 -16.25 4.99 -2.31
CA VAL A 83 -14.83 4.74 -2.59
C VAL A 83 -14.31 3.55 -1.75
N SER A 84 -14.74 3.42 -0.48
CA SER A 84 -14.36 2.25 0.33
C SER A 84 -14.89 0.93 -0.23
N ASN A 85 -16.10 0.92 -0.82
CA ASN A 85 -16.64 -0.26 -1.49
C ASN A 85 -15.93 -0.54 -2.83
N LEU A 86 -15.63 0.49 -3.61
CA LEU A 86 -14.89 0.37 -4.86
C LEU A 86 -13.50 -0.25 -4.61
N ALA A 87 -12.81 0.20 -3.58
CA ALA A 87 -11.47 -0.29 -3.23
C ALA A 87 -11.40 -1.81 -2.98
N LEU A 88 -12.52 -2.45 -2.60
CA LEU A 88 -12.60 -3.91 -2.44
C LEU A 88 -12.59 -4.69 -3.76
N THR A 89 -12.78 -4.03 -4.90
CA THR A 89 -12.97 -4.67 -6.21
C THR A 89 -11.83 -4.41 -7.20
N LEU A 90 -10.78 -3.70 -6.77
CA LEU A 90 -9.72 -3.23 -7.68
C LEU A 90 -8.64 -4.28 -7.97
N ASN A 91 -8.39 -5.20 -7.04
CA ASN A 91 -7.34 -6.20 -7.21
C ASN A 91 -7.83 -7.37 -8.08
N VAL A 92 -6.99 -7.80 -9.01
CA VAL A 92 -7.28 -8.93 -9.91
C VAL A 92 -7.08 -10.29 -9.24
N ALA A 93 -6.17 -10.38 -8.26
CA ALA A 93 -5.92 -11.58 -7.47
C ALA A 93 -6.64 -11.50 -6.12
N SER A 94 -7.27 -12.60 -5.70
CA SER A 94 -8.00 -12.66 -4.43
C SER A 94 -7.06 -12.49 -3.24
N GLU A 95 -5.85 -13.05 -3.30
CA GLU A 95 -4.84 -12.92 -2.25
C GLU A 95 -4.45 -11.46 -1.99
N LEU A 96 -4.37 -10.59 -3.01
CA LEU A 96 -4.08 -9.16 -2.85
C LEU A 96 -5.24 -8.43 -2.16
N THR A 97 -6.48 -8.82 -2.44
CA THR A 97 -7.65 -8.25 -1.77
C THR A 97 -7.69 -8.68 -0.30
N ASP A 98 -7.46 -9.96 -0.03
CA ASP A 98 -7.42 -10.50 1.34
C ASP A 98 -6.28 -9.88 2.15
N GLU A 99 -5.10 -9.71 1.55
CA GLU A 99 -3.98 -9.01 2.16
C GLU A 99 -4.37 -7.60 2.59
N SER A 100 -4.92 -6.81 1.65
CA SER A 100 -5.31 -5.41 1.93
C SER A 100 -6.38 -5.33 3.03
N ILE A 101 -7.33 -6.27 3.08
CA ILE A 101 -8.34 -6.37 4.16
C ILE A 101 -7.69 -6.73 5.50
N VAL A 102 -6.79 -7.71 5.52
CA VAL A 102 -6.11 -8.15 6.75
C VAL A 102 -5.26 -7.01 7.33
N GLN A 103 -4.44 -6.38 6.49
CA GLN A 103 -3.61 -5.24 6.89
C GLN A 103 -4.46 -4.05 7.33
N GLY A 104 -5.48 -3.70 6.57
CA GLY A 104 -6.37 -2.57 6.86
C GLY A 104 -7.14 -2.74 8.17
N ASN A 105 -7.72 -3.92 8.41
CA ASN A 105 -8.39 -4.21 9.68
C ASN A 105 -7.41 -4.21 10.86
N ALA A 106 -6.20 -4.75 10.69
CA ALA A 106 -5.16 -4.74 11.72
C ALA A 106 -4.72 -3.31 12.03
N PHE A 107 -4.44 -2.50 11.00
CA PHE A 107 -4.07 -1.09 11.15
C PHE A 107 -5.19 -0.32 11.85
N TRP A 108 -6.44 -0.45 11.40
CA TRP A 108 -7.59 0.24 11.97
C TRP A 108 -7.78 -0.06 13.46
N ARG A 109 -7.62 -1.33 13.84
CA ARG A 109 -7.70 -1.76 15.25
C ARG A 109 -6.64 -1.09 16.10
N VAL A 110 -5.38 -1.05 15.64
CA VAL A 110 -4.26 -0.45 16.38
C VAL A 110 -4.42 1.06 16.47
N ILE A 111 -4.77 1.73 15.36
CA ILE A 111 -4.98 3.19 15.34
C ILE A 111 -6.06 3.60 16.32
N ARG A 112 -7.18 2.91 16.34
CA ARG A 112 -8.27 3.23 17.28
C ARG A 112 -7.88 3.08 18.76
N SER A 113 -6.94 2.21 19.05
CA SER A 113 -6.46 1.95 20.41
C SER A 113 -5.32 2.87 20.83
N ALA A 114 -4.31 3.04 19.97
CA ALA A 114 -3.06 3.72 20.31
C ALA A 114 -3.03 5.20 19.87
N TRP A 115 -3.78 5.55 18.83
CA TRP A 115 -3.97 6.92 18.32
C TRP A 115 -5.47 7.24 18.20
N PRO A 116 -6.22 7.28 19.33
CA PRO A 116 -7.68 7.44 19.27
C PRO A 116 -8.09 8.82 18.75
N HIS A 117 -9.21 8.86 18.01
CA HIS A 117 -9.86 10.10 17.59
C HIS A 117 -11.38 9.98 17.76
N ASN A 118 -12.05 11.06 18.19
CA ASN A 118 -13.48 11.07 18.50
C ASN A 118 -14.37 10.66 17.32
N ASP A 119 -13.97 11.02 16.09
CA ASP A 119 -14.75 10.77 14.88
C ASP A 119 -14.67 9.30 14.40
N PHE A 120 -13.72 8.50 14.86
CA PHE A 120 -13.52 7.14 14.34
C PHE A 120 -14.75 6.25 14.47
N SER A 121 -15.51 6.38 15.58
CA SER A 121 -16.72 5.59 15.80
C SER A 121 -17.86 5.97 14.85
N SER A 122 -17.96 7.24 14.46
CA SER A 122 -18.94 7.72 13.47
C SER A 122 -18.54 7.32 12.06
N LEU A 123 -17.28 7.49 11.68
CA LEU A 123 -16.74 7.14 10.36
C LEU A 123 -16.85 5.63 10.09
N GLN A 124 -16.60 4.79 11.10
CA GLN A 124 -16.69 3.34 10.96
C GLN A 124 -18.09 2.86 10.49
N LYS A 125 -19.15 3.60 10.76
CA LYS A 125 -20.52 3.23 10.31
C LYS A 125 -20.68 3.29 8.79
N HIS A 126 -19.82 4.01 8.11
CA HIS A 126 -19.81 4.20 6.66
C HIS A 126 -18.81 3.26 5.93
N LEU A 127 -18.03 2.49 6.69
CA LEU A 127 -17.04 1.57 6.13
C LEU A 127 -17.60 0.15 5.98
N PRO A 128 -17.13 -0.64 5.02
CA PRO A 128 -17.48 -2.05 4.90
C PRO A 128 -17.14 -2.83 6.17
N LYS A 129 -18.13 -3.54 6.71
CA LYS A 129 -17.99 -4.25 7.99
C LYS A 129 -16.91 -5.35 7.87
N ASN A 130 -15.88 -5.25 8.71
CA ASN A 130 -14.74 -6.21 8.75
C ASN A 130 -13.97 -6.35 7.43
N LYS A 131 -14.13 -5.42 6.50
CA LYS A 131 -13.46 -5.42 5.18
C LYS A 131 -12.87 -4.04 4.86
N ILE A 132 -12.21 -3.43 5.83
CA ILE A 132 -11.51 -2.15 5.62
C ILE A 132 -10.18 -2.48 4.95
N VAL A 133 -9.99 -2.04 3.71
CA VAL A 133 -8.72 -2.21 3.00
C VAL A 133 -7.66 -1.22 3.50
N TYR A 134 -6.39 -1.56 3.32
CA TYR A 134 -5.29 -0.86 3.96
C TYR A 134 -5.20 0.63 3.58
N PRO A 135 -5.30 1.06 2.29
CA PRO A 135 -5.26 2.48 1.95
C PRO A 135 -6.40 3.28 2.56
N VAL A 136 -7.60 2.69 2.74
CA VAL A 136 -8.74 3.34 3.39
C VAL A 136 -8.46 3.60 4.86
N ALA A 137 -7.94 2.61 5.58
CA ALA A 137 -7.63 2.75 7.01
C ALA A 137 -6.54 3.82 7.25
N VAL A 138 -5.49 3.81 6.43
CA VAL A 138 -4.39 4.79 6.48
C VAL A 138 -4.91 6.20 6.18
N ALA A 139 -5.72 6.36 5.14
CA ALA A 139 -6.25 7.66 4.71
C ALA A 139 -7.07 8.34 5.81
N ILE A 140 -8.01 7.59 6.42
CA ILE A 140 -8.84 8.11 7.51
C ILE A 140 -7.97 8.51 8.71
N ALA A 141 -7.00 7.67 9.08
CA ALA A 141 -6.11 7.96 10.19
C ALA A 141 -5.28 9.23 9.91
N ALA A 142 -4.68 9.34 8.73
CA ALA A 142 -3.88 10.50 8.33
C ALA A 142 -4.71 11.79 8.34
N ALA A 143 -5.92 11.78 7.76
CA ALA A 143 -6.82 12.92 7.72
C ALA A 143 -7.26 13.37 9.13
N LYS A 144 -7.46 12.44 10.05
CA LYS A 144 -7.92 12.76 11.42
C LYS A 144 -6.79 13.17 12.37
N HIS A 145 -5.55 12.88 12.01
CA HIS A 145 -4.37 13.35 12.72
C HIS A 145 -3.67 14.52 12.03
N ASP A 146 -4.36 15.19 11.08
CA ASP A 146 -3.87 16.36 10.35
C ASP A 146 -2.52 16.12 9.64
N ILE A 147 -2.21 14.86 9.31
CA ILE A 147 -1.00 14.49 8.56
C ILE A 147 -1.24 14.84 7.09
N PRO A 148 -0.40 15.67 6.46
CA PRO A 148 -0.64 16.09 5.10
C PRO A 148 -0.67 14.91 4.11
N ILE A 149 -1.49 15.03 3.06
CA ILE A 149 -1.73 13.94 2.10
C ILE A 149 -0.46 13.51 1.36
N LEU A 150 0.39 14.45 0.95
CA LEU A 150 1.62 14.13 0.21
C LEU A 150 2.54 13.25 1.06
N GLU A 151 2.78 13.63 2.32
CA GLU A 151 3.64 12.89 3.24
C GLU A 151 3.06 11.50 3.56
N SER A 152 1.74 11.40 3.64
CA SER A 152 1.05 10.13 3.85
C SER A 152 1.23 9.19 2.65
N LEU A 153 1.10 9.72 1.42
CA LEU A 153 1.34 8.99 0.18
C LEU A 153 2.80 8.56 0.04
N LEU A 154 3.74 9.46 0.34
CA LEU A 154 5.17 9.15 0.31
C LEU A 154 5.52 8.00 1.26
N ALA A 155 5.02 8.07 2.50
CA ALA A 155 5.28 7.02 3.49
C ALA A 155 4.63 5.68 3.10
N TYR A 156 3.41 5.69 2.54
CA TYR A 156 2.71 4.51 2.07
C TYR A 156 3.47 3.82 0.93
N LEU A 157 3.81 4.57 -0.11
CA LEU A 157 4.53 4.04 -1.27
C LEU A 157 5.97 3.61 -0.94
N GLN A 158 6.64 4.34 -0.03
CA GLN A 158 7.94 3.93 0.49
C GLN A 158 7.86 2.59 1.22
N ALA A 159 6.83 2.39 2.05
CA ALA A 159 6.63 1.13 2.76
C ALA A 159 6.39 -0.05 1.79
N PHE A 160 5.66 0.17 0.69
CA PHE A 160 5.49 -0.83 -0.37
C PHE A 160 6.84 -1.23 -0.98
N VAL A 161 7.67 -0.24 -1.38
CA VAL A 161 9.00 -0.52 -1.95
C VAL A 161 9.89 -1.27 -0.96
N MET A 162 9.92 -0.84 0.30
CA MET A 162 10.69 -1.51 1.35
C MET A 162 10.25 -2.96 1.56
N ASN A 163 8.94 -3.22 1.50
CA ASN A 163 8.42 -4.59 1.62
C ASN A 163 8.84 -5.46 0.43
N GLY A 164 8.74 -4.96 -0.81
CA GLY A 164 9.17 -5.67 -2.00
C GLY A 164 10.68 -5.97 -2.02
N VAL A 165 11.51 -4.99 -1.62
CA VAL A 165 12.96 -5.18 -1.45
C VAL A 165 13.26 -6.24 -0.37
N SER A 166 12.55 -6.17 0.77
CA SER A 166 12.68 -7.19 1.85
C SER A 166 12.29 -8.58 1.35
N ALA A 167 11.25 -8.69 0.52
CA ALA A 167 10.87 -9.95 -0.10
C ALA A 167 11.98 -10.48 -1.03
N GLY A 168 12.56 -9.65 -1.89
CA GLY A 168 13.69 -10.01 -2.74
C GLY A 168 14.92 -10.50 -1.98
N ILE A 169 15.23 -9.86 -0.83
CA ILE A 169 16.32 -10.32 0.06
C ILE A 169 15.99 -11.68 0.67
N ARG A 170 14.79 -11.88 1.18
CA ARG A 170 14.35 -13.15 1.82
C ARG A 170 14.27 -14.31 0.84
N LEU A 171 13.98 -14.03 -0.43
CA LEU A 171 14.00 -15.01 -1.51
C LEU A 171 15.42 -15.30 -2.04
N GLY A 172 16.43 -14.60 -1.50
CA GLY A 172 17.82 -14.82 -1.88
C GLY A 172 18.22 -14.22 -3.23
N LEU A 173 17.37 -13.36 -3.81
CA LEU A 173 17.62 -12.71 -5.10
C LEU A 173 18.75 -11.67 -5.02
N ILE A 174 18.74 -10.86 -3.94
CA ILE A 174 19.67 -9.75 -3.72
C ILE A 174 20.20 -9.72 -2.29
N GLY A 175 21.34 -9.06 -2.09
CA GLY A 175 21.91 -8.79 -0.77
C GLY A 175 21.33 -7.52 -0.12
N GLN A 176 21.63 -7.34 1.18
CA GLN A 176 21.18 -6.16 1.96
C GLN A 176 21.63 -4.82 1.34
N THR A 177 22.88 -4.76 0.87
CA THR A 177 23.43 -3.54 0.25
C THR A 177 22.69 -3.20 -1.05
N ASP A 178 22.46 -4.20 -1.92
CA ASP A 178 21.70 -4.01 -3.16
C ASP A 178 20.27 -3.54 -2.86
N GLY A 179 19.66 -4.07 -1.79
CA GLY A 179 18.35 -3.60 -1.35
C GLY A 179 18.33 -2.10 -1.01
N GLN A 180 19.37 -1.58 -0.34
CA GLN A 180 19.48 -0.14 -0.06
C GLN A 180 19.71 0.69 -1.33
N VAL A 181 20.46 0.17 -2.30
CA VAL A 181 20.64 0.82 -3.60
C VAL A 181 19.29 0.93 -4.34
N ILE A 182 18.48 -0.13 -4.39
CA ILE A 182 17.16 -0.10 -5.01
C ILE A 182 16.25 0.94 -4.33
N ILE A 183 16.24 0.99 -3.00
CA ILE A 183 15.43 1.94 -2.24
C ILE A 183 15.83 3.38 -2.59
N GLU A 184 17.12 3.67 -2.71
CA GLU A 184 17.62 4.99 -3.10
C GLU A 184 17.24 5.33 -4.54
N GLU A 185 17.47 4.42 -5.49
CA GLU A 185 17.12 4.59 -6.91
C GLU A 185 15.65 4.86 -7.14
N LEU A 186 14.75 4.27 -6.32
CA LEU A 186 13.30 4.43 -6.44
C LEU A 186 12.73 5.66 -5.73
N GLN A 187 13.51 6.43 -4.97
CA GLN A 187 13.00 7.62 -4.27
C GLN A 187 12.33 8.62 -5.20
N SER A 188 12.95 8.91 -6.35
CA SER A 188 12.38 9.83 -7.34
C SER A 188 11.06 9.28 -7.93
N SER A 189 10.96 7.97 -8.14
CA SER A 189 9.75 7.31 -8.64
C SER A 189 8.61 7.35 -7.61
N ILE A 190 8.91 7.14 -6.33
CA ILE A 190 7.96 7.28 -5.22
C ILE A 190 7.42 8.71 -5.18
N PHE A 191 8.29 9.71 -5.24
CA PHE A 191 7.90 11.12 -5.24
C PHE A 191 7.02 11.48 -6.45
N GLN A 192 7.38 11.00 -7.64
CA GLN A 192 6.59 11.22 -8.86
C GLN A 192 5.21 10.55 -8.76
N SER A 193 5.15 9.29 -8.30
CA SER A 193 3.89 8.55 -8.13
C SER A 193 2.97 9.25 -7.12
N ALA A 194 3.50 9.68 -5.97
CA ALA A 194 2.73 10.41 -4.97
C ALA A 194 2.14 11.72 -5.51
N ASN A 195 2.96 12.53 -6.19
CA ASN A 195 2.49 13.80 -6.78
C ASN A 195 1.47 13.59 -7.91
N ARG A 196 1.68 12.56 -8.75
CA ARG A 196 0.70 12.19 -9.78
C ARG A 196 -0.65 11.84 -9.15
N SER A 197 -0.66 11.06 -8.06
CA SER A 197 -1.90 10.65 -7.40
C SER A 197 -2.69 11.83 -6.85
N ILE A 198 -2.02 12.89 -6.37
CA ILE A 198 -2.68 14.10 -5.86
C ILE A 198 -3.52 14.79 -6.93
N VAL A 199 -3.03 14.84 -8.17
CA VAL A 199 -3.70 15.55 -9.28
C VAL A 199 -4.58 14.63 -10.14
N SER A 200 -4.53 13.33 -9.91
CA SER A 200 -5.29 12.33 -10.66
C SER A 200 -6.73 12.23 -10.18
N SER A 201 -7.64 11.88 -11.11
CA SER A 201 -9.04 11.56 -10.82
C SER A 201 -9.21 10.07 -10.50
N ILE A 202 -10.25 9.74 -9.73
CA ILE A 202 -10.67 8.36 -9.45
C ILE A 202 -10.97 7.57 -10.75
N ASP A 203 -11.34 8.24 -11.84
CA ASP A 203 -11.58 7.60 -13.14
C ASP A 203 -10.31 7.01 -13.76
N GLN A 204 -9.13 7.31 -13.20
CA GLN A 204 -7.84 6.76 -13.62
C GLN A 204 -7.45 5.48 -12.86
N LEU A 205 -8.37 4.94 -12.05
CA LEU A 205 -8.17 3.63 -11.42
C LEU A 205 -8.08 2.54 -12.48
N GLY A 206 -7.13 1.64 -12.29
CA GLY A 206 -6.87 0.50 -13.16
C GLY A 206 -5.43 0.04 -13.04
N THR A 207 -5.13 -1.15 -13.56
CA THR A 207 -3.77 -1.67 -13.65
C THR A 207 -3.38 -1.83 -15.12
N ALA A 208 -2.09 -1.64 -15.41
CA ALA A 208 -1.47 -1.92 -16.69
C ALA A 208 -0.19 -2.75 -16.49
N THR A 209 -0.19 -3.62 -15.48
CA THR A 209 0.93 -4.47 -15.06
C THR A 209 0.61 -5.94 -15.29
N LEU A 210 0.29 -6.30 -16.54
CA LEU A 210 -0.17 -7.65 -16.91
C LEU A 210 0.71 -8.77 -16.30
N MET A 211 2.03 -8.59 -16.29
CA MET A 211 2.94 -9.61 -15.77
C MET A 211 2.85 -9.71 -14.23
N ILE A 212 2.75 -8.58 -13.53
CA ILE A 212 2.58 -8.56 -12.06
C ILE A 212 1.24 -9.21 -11.69
N ASP A 213 0.18 -8.85 -12.40
CA ASP A 213 -1.16 -9.38 -12.19
C ASP A 213 -1.20 -10.90 -12.44
N LEU A 214 -0.59 -11.38 -13.53
CA LEU A 214 -0.50 -12.81 -13.82
C LEU A 214 0.31 -13.58 -12.78
N MET A 215 1.43 -13.03 -12.28
CA MET A 215 2.23 -13.67 -11.25
C MET A 215 1.50 -13.71 -9.91
N SER A 216 0.73 -12.68 -9.58
CA SER A 216 -0.12 -12.66 -8.39
C SER A 216 -1.24 -13.71 -8.47
N ILE A 217 -1.90 -13.87 -9.62
CA ILE A 217 -2.91 -14.91 -9.84
C ILE A 217 -2.26 -16.31 -9.77
N LYS A 218 -1.10 -16.50 -10.41
CA LYS A 218 -0.40 -17.79 -10.40
C LYS A 218 0.06 -18.18 -9.00
N HIS A 219 0.41 -17.22 -8.16
CA HIS A 219 0.79 -17.43 -6.77
C HIS A 219 -0.33 -18.12 -5.96
N GLU A 220 -1.60 -17.86 -6.25
CA GLU A 220 -2.74 -18.48 -5.55
C GLU A 220 -2.73 -20.03 -5.61
N THR A 221 -2.12 -20.60 -6.65
CA THR A 221 -2.02 -22.05 -6.85
C THR A 221 -0.63 -22.62 -6.55
N GLN A 222 0.32 -21.79 -6.16
CA GLN A 222 1.69 -22.21 -5.83
C GLN A 222 1.70 -23.06 -4.56
N THR A 223 2.24 -24.27 -4.63
CA THR A 223 2.20 -25.23 -3.52
C THR A 223 3.31 -25.02 -2.51
N THR A 224 4.53 -24.67 -2.97
CA THR A 224 5.67 -24.36 -2.09
C THR A 224 5.86 -22.85 -2.11
N ARG A 225 5.58 -22.19 -0.99
CA ARG A 225 5.65 -20.74 -0.91
C ARG A 225 6.11 -20.26 0.46
N LEU A 226 6.89 -19.20 0.47
CA LEU A 226 7.35 -18.49 1.67
C LEU A 226 6.36 -17.38 2.07
N PHE A 227 5.67 -16.79 1.10
CA PHE A 227 4.75 -15.68 1.27
C PHE A 227 3.29 -16.11 1.12
N ARG A 228 2.38 -15.21 1.47
CA ARG A 228 0.93 -15.44 1.41
C ARG A 228 0.28 -14.86 0.14
N SER A 229 0.98 -13.91 -0.54
CA SER A 229 0.59 -13.34 -1.83
C SER A 229 1.81 -12.98 -2.67
#